data_5041e1b1bfb7c9cb8ea0f0a729d99fae
#
_entry.id   5041e1b1bfb7c9cb8ea0f0a729d99fae
#
_cell.length_a   1.000
_cell.length_b   1.000
_cell.length_c   1.000
_cell.angle_alpha   90.00
_cell.angle_beta   90.00
_cell.angle_gamma   90.00
#
_symmetry.space_group_name_H-M   'P 1'
#
loop_
_entity.id
_entity.type
_entity.pdbx_description
1 polymer ?
#
loop_
_entity_poly.entity_id
_entity_poly.type
_entity_poly.pdbx_seq_one_letter_code
_entity_poly.pdbx_strand_id
1 'polypeptide(L)'
;MRLCLFSGSSPGHLPIYAEAATRLGHVLADANIGLVYGGASVGLMGAAADAAQAHGGEVIGVIPRFLVEKEVAHNGLQDLRIVDSMHQRKALMAELSDGFIALPGGLGTLEELFEVWTWAQLGQHAKPCALLNINGFYDGLSTFLDHVVAEGFLKQAHRDMLIVENDVTTLLAAIENYQAPPVTKWIKREHT
;
A
#
# COMPACT_ATOMS: atom_id res chain seq x y z
N MET A 1 10.35 11.37 -0.65
CA MET A 1 9.37 10.46 -0.02
C MET A 1 9.08 9.33 -0.98
N ARG A 2 8.86 8.11 -0.47
CA ARG A 2 8.38 6.95 -1.24
C ARG A 2 7.15 6.37 -0.59
N LEU A 3 6.15 5.98 -1.38
CA LEU A 3 4.94 5.32 -0.88
C LEU A 3 4.85 3.90 -1.42
N CYS A 4 4.52 2.96 -0.54
CA CYS A 4 4.27 1.56 -0.87
C CYS A 4 2.82 1.40 -1.32
N LEU A 5 2.62 0.72 -2.45
CA LEU A 5 1.31 0.40 -2.98
C LEU A 5 1.01 -1.08 -2.84
N PHE A 6 -0.08 -1.38 -2.15
CA PHE A 6 -0.75 -2.67 -2.16
C PHE A 6 -2.01 -2.59 -3.02
N SER A 7 -2.22 -3.51 -3.94
CA SER A 7 -3.36 -3.46 -4.85
C SER A 7 -3.67 -4.81 -5.47
N GLY A 8 -4.84 -4.92 -6.12
CA GLY A 8 -5.25 -6.12 -6.79
C GLY A 8 -4.34 -6.51 -7.97
N SER A 9 -4.01 -7.80 -8.08
CA SER A 9 -3.41 -8.40 -9.28
C SER A 9 -4.43 -8.57 -10.43
N SER A 10 -5.70 -8.19 -10.20
CA SER A 10 -6.78 -8.09 -11.18
C SER A 10 -7.21 -6.63 -11.30
N PRO A 11 -7.68 -6.17 -12.47
CA PRO A 11 -8.21 -4.81 -12.65
C PRO A 11 -9.58 -4.59 -12.00
N GLY A 12 -10.25 -5.64 -11.51
CA GLY A 12 -11.65 -5.59 -11.10
C GLY A 12 -12.61 -5.55 -12.27
N HIS A 13 -13.91 -5.46 -11.99
CA HIS A 13 -14.94 -5.45 -13.03
C HIS A 13 -15.23 -4.05 -13.60
N LEU A 14 -14.98 -3.01 -12.82
CA LEU A 14 -15.30 -1.63 -13.21
C LEU A 14 -14.03 -0.90 -13.65
N PRO A 15 -14.06 -0.18 -14.78
CA PRO A 15 -12.91 0.60 -15.29
C PRO A 15 -12.36 1.62 -14.29
N ILE A 16 -13.21 2.16 -13.42
CA ILE A 16 -12.85 3.18 -12.43
C ILE A 16 -11.67 2.77 -11.54
N TYR A 17 -11.49 1.47 -11.29
CA TYR A 17 -10.38 0.98 -10.46
C TYR A 17 -9.04 1.11 -11.17
N ALA A 18 -8.99 0.73 -12.46
CA ALA A 18 -7.79 0.90 -13.28
C ALA A 18 -7.48 2.38 -13.54
N GLU A 19 -8.51 3.20 -13.78
CA GLU A 19 -8.38 4.65 -13.93
C GLU A 19 -7.80 5.28 -12.65
N ALA A 20 -8.27 4.86 -11.47
CA ALA A 20 -7.75 5.35 -10.19
C ALA A 20 -6.29 4.92 -9.96
N ALA A 21 -5.92 3.70 -10.33
CA ALA A 21 -4.53 3.22 -10.26
C ALA A 21 -3.61 4.03 -11.18
N THR A 22 -4.03 4.27 -12.42
CA THR A 22 -3.31 5.11 -13.39
C THR A 22 -3.16 6.54 -12.85
N ARG A 23 -4.26 7.14 -12.36
CA ARG A 23 -4.23 8.48 -11.77
C ARG A 23 -3.29 8.56 -10.57
N LEU A 24 -3.28 7.55 -9.70
CA LEU A 24 -2.34 7.50 -8.57
C LEU A 24 -0.89 7.54 -9.07
N GLY A 25 -0.55 6.72 -10.07
CA GLY A 25 0.79 6.69 -10.66
C GLY A 25 1.23 8.06 -11.20
N HIS A 26 0.36 8.74 -11.98
CA HIS A 26 0.63 10.08 -12.50
C HIS A 26 0.86 11.09 -11.38
N VAL A 27 -0.06 11.15 -10.40
CA VAL A 27 0.03 12.14 -9.29
C VAL A 27 1.27 11.92 -8.43
N LEU A 28 1.67 10.67 -8.17
CA LEU A 28 2.91 10.38 -7.45
C LEU A 28 4.13 10.88 -8.22
N ALA A 29 4.21 10.62 -9.52
CA ALA A 29 5.32 11.08 -10.36
C ALA A 29 5.40 12.60 -10.41
N ASP A 30 4.27 13.29 -10.65
CA ASP A 30 4.18 14.76 -10.70
C ASP A 30 4.59 15.41 -9.36
N ALA A 31 4.31 14.74 -8.23
CA ALA A 31 4.72 15.17 -6.90
C ALA A 31 6.16 14.78 -6.52
N ASN A 32 6.92 14.12 -7.40
CA ASN A 32 8.24 13.54 -7.10
C ASN A 32 8.22 12.56 -5.91
N ILE A 33 7.15 11.78 -5.79
CA ILE A 33 6.99 10.71 -4.79
C ILE A 33 7.28 9.38 -5.48
N GLY A 34 8.28 8.65 -4.98
CA GLY A 34 8.63 7.34 -5.49
C GLY A 34 7.55 6.30 -5.17
N LEU A 35 7.29 5.41 -6.12
CA LEU A 35 6.38 4.27 -5.97
C LEU A 35 7.16 3.02 -5.63
N VAL A 36 6.84 2.37 -4.52
CA VAL A 36 7.32 1.01 -4.16
C VAL A 36 6.13 0.05 -4.25
N TYR A 37 6.30 -1.09 -4.93
CA TYR A 37 5.19 -2.02 -5.10
C TYR A 37 5.67 -3.46 -5.32
N GLY A 38 4.73 -4.39 -5.50
CA GLY A 38 4.98 -5.82 -5.62
C GLY A 38 5.67 -6.32 -6.88
N GLY A 39 6.10 -5.44 -7.79
CA GLY A 39 6.93 -5.79 -8.95
C GLY A 39 6.24 -6.56 -10.08
N ALA A 40 4.91 -6.74 -10.03
CA ALA A 40 4.16 -7.42 -11.08
C ALA A 40 3.59 -6.45 -12.11
N SER A 41 3.49 -6.89 -13.39
CA SER A 41 2.94 -6.10 -14.49
C SER A 41 1.42 -6.19 -14.63
N VAL A 42 0.74 -6.94 -13.75
CA VAL A 42 -0.68 -7.28 -13.90
C VAL A 42 -1.58 -6.43 -13.00
N GLY A 43 -2.85 -6.31 -13.39
CA GLY A 43 -3.91 -5.68 -12.61
C GLY A 43 -3.67 -4.20 -12.31
N LEU A 44 -4.11 -3.76 -11.14
CA LEU A 44 -3.93 -2.38 -10.69
C LEU A 44 -2.48 -2.05 -10.37
N MET A 45 -1.67 -3.06 -10.01
CA MET A 45 -0.24 -2.91 -9.76
C MET A 45 0.50 -2.42 -11.01
N GLY A 46 0.32 -3.13 -12.14
CA GLY A 46 0.92 -2.74 -13.41
C GLY A 46 0.43 -1.37 -13.88
N ALA A 47 -0.87 -1.11 -13.80
CA ALA A 47 -1.45 0.16 -14.23
C ALA A 47 -0.85 1.37 -13.48
N ALA A 48 -0.65 1.27 -12.16
CA ALA A 48 -0.03 2.34 -11.37
C ALA A 48 1.46 2.50 -11.68
N ALA A 49 2.20 1.39 -11.82
CA ALA A 49 3.64 1.40 -12.11
C ALA A 49 3.93 1.97 -13.51
N ASP A 50 3.19 1.52 -14.53
CA ASP A 50 3.29 2.03 -15.90
C ASP A 50 3.03 3.53 -15.98
N ALA A 51 1.96 3.99 -15.29
CA ALA A 51 1.60 5.38 -15.27
C ALA A 51 2.66 6.26 -14.58
N ALA A 52 3.19 5.82 -13.45
CA ALA A 52 4.26 6.53 -12.75
C ALA A 52 5.53 6.60 -13.61
N GLN A 53 5.94 5.50 -14.22
CA GLN A 53 7.12 5.43 -15.07
C GLN A 53 6.97 6.28 -16.33
N ALA A 54 5.80 6.26 -16.97
CA ALA A 54 5.52 7.08 -18.17
C ALA A 54 5.61 8.59 -17.89
N HIS A 55 5.37 9.01 -16.65
CA HIS A 55 5.53 10.40 -16.18
C HIS A 55 6.92 10.68 -15.57
N GLY A 56 7.89 9.77 -15.73
CA GLY A 56 9.26 9.95 -15.27
C GLY A 56 9.44 9.76 -13.75
N GLY A 57 8.46 9.18 -13.06
CA GLY A 57 8.52 8.89 -11.63
C GLY A 57 9.46 7.74 -11.29
N GLU A 58 10.01 7.75 -10.07
CA GLU A 58 10.77 6.63 -9.52
C GLU A 58 9.83 5.46 -9.22
N VAL A 59 10.13 4.27 -9.76
CA VAL A 59 9.35 3.06 -9.52
C VAL A 59 10.26 1.92 -9.11
N ILE A 60 10.02 1.35 -7.93
CA ILE A 60 10.76 0.21 -7.38
C ILE A 60 9.80 -0.98 -7.24
N GLY A 61 10.06 -2.04 -7.98
CA GLY A 61 9.36 -3.32 -7.84
C GLY A 61 10.10 -4.25 -6.89
N VAL A 62 9.39 -4.96 -6.02
CA VAL A 62 9.97 -6.01 -5.16
C VAL A 62 9.20 -7.30 -5.37
N ILE A 63 9.88 -8.32 -5.90
CA ILE A 63 9.23 -9.57 -6.32
C ILE A 63 10.01 -10.81 -5.84
N PRO A 64 9.35 -11.83 -5.30
CA PRO A 64 9.98 -13.10 -5.01
C PRO A 64 10.36 -13.86 -6.28
N ARG A 65 11.51 -14.54 -6.25
CA ARG A 65 12.04 -15.31 -7.37
C ARG A 65 11.03 -16.27 -8.00
N PHE A 66 10.24 -16.99 -7.19
CA PHE A 66 9.24 -17.94 -7.70
C PHE A 66 8.09 -17.29 -8.48
N LEU A 67 7.83 -15.98 -8.27
CA LEU A 67 6.86 -15.23 -9.07
C LEU A 67 7.46 -14.70 -10.38
N VAL A 68 8.76 -14.40 -10.39
CA VAL A 68 9.48 -14.08 -11.64
C VAL A 68 9.40 -15.27 -12.60
N GLU A 69 9.60 -16.48 -12.10
CA GLU A 69 9.53 -17.71 -12.88
C GLU A 69 8.12 -18.00 -13.42
N LYS A 70 7.09 -17.42 -12.84
CA LYS A 70 5.70 -17.48 -13.34
C LYS A 70 5.35 -16.37 -14.34
N GLU A 71 6.34 -15.63 -14.82
CA GLU A 71 6.20 -14.58 -15.84
C GLU A 71 5.27 -13.42 -15.45
N VAL A 72 5.10 -13.15 -14.15
CA VAL A 72 4.29 -12.02 -13.69
C VAL A 72 5.13 -10.77 -13.40
N ALA A 73 6.46 -10.87 -13.46
CA ALA A 73 7.37 -9.76 -13.22
C ALA A 73 7.22 -8.64 -14.24
N HIS A 74 7.37 -7.41 -13.81
CA HIS A 74 7.34 -6.23 -14.68
C HIS A 74 8.71 -6.01 -15.32
N ASN A 75 8.90 -6.56 -16.53
CA ASN A 75 10.18 -6.52 -17.26
C ASN A 75 10.62 -5.12 -17.74
N GLY A 76 9.71 -4.13 -17.71
CA GLY A 76 9.99 -2.75 -18.10
C GLY A 76 10.55 -1.86 -17.00
N LEU A 77 10.67 -2.37 -15.76
CA LEU A 77 11.18 -1.57 -14.65
C LEU A 77 12.70 -1.45 -14.66
N GLN A 78 13.20 -0.25 -14.34
CA GLN A 78 14.63 0.00 -14.15
C GLN A 78 15.15 -0.52 -12.79
N ASP A 79 14.31 -0.52 -11.74
CA ASP A 79 14.64 -1.04 -10.40
C ASP A 79 13.64 -2.16 -10.03
N LEU A 80 14.00 -3.40 -10.36
CA LEU A 80 13.28 -4.60 -9.95
C LEU A 80 14.15 -5.42 -9.00
N ARG A 81 13.74 -5.47 -7.74
CA ARG A 81 14.46 -6.19 -6.68
C ARG A 81 13.89 -7.58 -6.49
N ILE A 82 14.71 -8.60 -6.72
CA ILE A 82 14.34 -10.00 -6.57
C ILE A 82 14.73 -10.46 -5.16
N VAL A 83 13.79 -11.04 -4.45
CA VAL A 83 13.97 -11.59 -3.09
C VAL A 83 13.63 -13.09 -3.06
N ASP A 84 13.96 -13.77 -1.96
CA ASP A 84 13.82 -15.22 -1.89
C ASP A 84 12.48 -15.67 -1.28
N SER A 85 11.79 -14.79 -0.55
CA SER A 85 10.53 -15.13 0.11
C SER A 85 9.52 -13.98 0.16
N MET A 86 8.25 -14.31 0.44
CA MET A 86 7.20 -13.30 0.67
C MET A 86 7.49 -12.44 1.90
N HIS A 87 8.10 -13.00 2.96
CA HIS A 87 8.51 -12.23 4.14
C HIS A 87 9.56 -11.18 3.80
N GLN A 88 10.61 -11.57 3.06
CA GLN A 88 11.63 -10.63 2.59
C GLN A 88 11.04 -9.54 1.69
N ARG A 89 10.07 -9.89 0.81
CA ARG A 89 9.37 -8.93 -0.03
C ARG A 89 8.69 -7.85 0.82
N LYS A 90 7.83 -8.25 1.75
CA LYS A 90 7.07 -7.32 2.60
C LYS A 90 7.99 -6.47 3.47
N ALA A 91 9.01 -7.08 4.08
CA ALA A 91 10.00 -6.37 4.88
C ALA A 91 10.75 -5.31 4.06
N LEU A 92 11.22 -5.66 2.85
CA LEU A 92 11.95 -4.73 1.98
C LEU A 92 11.04 -3.61 1.46
N MET A 93 9.79 -3.93 1.04
CA MET A 93 8.82 -2.92 0.64
C MET A 93 8.55 -1.92 1.76
N ALA A 94 8.37 -2.42 2.99
CA ALA A 94 8.18 -1.57 4.15
C ALA A 94 9.41 -0.73 4.47
N GLU A 95 10.63 -1.27 4.34
CA GLU A 95 11.87 -0.55 4.58
C GLU A 95 12.09 0.61 3.61
N LEU A 96 11.76 0.40 2.34
CA LEU A 96 11.96 1.38 1.26
C LEU A 96 10.96 2.52 1.28
N SER A 97 9.88 2.41 2.05
CA SER A 97 8.72 3.32 1.98
C SER A 97 8.56 4.16 3.24
N ASP A 98 8.01 5.36 3.07
CA ASP A 98 7.68 6.32 4.13
C ASP A 98 6.19 6.25 4.54
N GLY A 99 5.37 5.54 3.78
CA GLY A 99 3.95 5.31 4.02
C GLY A 99 3.38 4.23 3.11
N PHE A 100 2.13 3.82 3.36
CA PHE A 100 1.48 2.71 2.69
C PHE A 100 0.11 3.12 2.17
N ILE A 101 -0.20 2.75 0.93
CA ILE A 101 -1.51 2.95 0.29
C ILE A 101 -2.04 1.60 -0.16
N ALA A 102 -3.29 1.30 0.16
CA ALA A 102 -4.01 0.18 -0.43
C ALA A 102 -5.09 0.69 -1.39
N LEU A 103 -4.96 0.32 -2.66
CA LEU A 103 -6.02 0.38 -3.67
C LEU A 103 -6.94 -0.85 -3.54
N PRO A 104 -8.13 -0.85 -4.18
CA PRO A 104 -8.96 -2.04 -4.25
C PRO A 104 -8.17 -3.29 -4.63
N GLY A 105 -8.42 -4.39 -3.91
CA GLY A 105 -7.71 -5.64 -4.11
C GLY A 105 -8.31 -6.80 -3.33
N GLY A 106 -7.67 -7.95 -3.44
CA GLY A 106 -8.10 -9.18 -2.78
C GLY A 106 -7.42 -9.41 -1.42
N LEU A 107 -7.37 -10.69 -1.04
CA LEU A 107 -6.81 -11.11 0.26
C LEU A 107 -5.36 -10.69 0.47
N GLY A 108 -4.52 -10.74 -0.59
CA GLY A 108 -3.11 -10.31 -0.48
C GLY A 108 -2.99 -8.83 -0.16
N THR A 109 -3.79 -7.98 -0.80
CA THR A 109 -3.82 -6.53 -0.53
C THR A 109 -4.22 -6.24 0.92
N LEU A 110 -5.24 -6.93 1.42
CA LEU A 110 -5.70 -6.79 2.80
C LEU A 110 -4.67 -7.33 3.79
N GLU A 111 -4.07 -8.47 3.51
CA GLU A 111 -3.02 -9.08 4.35
C GLU A 111 -1.82 -8.13 4.50
N GLU A 112 -1.30 -7.59 3.39
CA GLU A 112 -0.19 -6.64 3.38
C GLU A 112 -0.53 -5.35 4.16
N LEU A 113 -1.73 -4.79 3.98
CA LEU A 113 -2.18 -3.61 4.71
C LEU A 113 -2.31 -3.88 6.22
N PHE A 114 -2.98 -4.96 6.60
CA PHE A 114 -3.19 -5.30 8.01
C PHE A 114 -1.88 -5.61 8.72
N GLU A 115 -0.91 -6.20 8.03
CA GLU A 115 0.41 -6.46 8.60
C GLU A 115 1.13 -5.15 8.93
N VAL A 116 1.28 -4.22 7.98
CA VAL A 116 1.96 -2.94 8.24
C VAL A 116 1.20 -2.06 9.23
N TRP A 117 -0.12 -2.07 9.21
CA TRP A 117 -0.93 -1.37 10.21
C TRP A 117 -0.78 -1.96 11.61
N THR A 118 -0.71 -3.29 11.72
CA THR A 118 -0.42 -3.97 13.00
C THR A 118 0.97 -3.62 13.51
N TRP A 119 1.98 -3.53 12.63
CA TRP A 119 3.32 -3.08 13.00
C TRP A 119 3.32 -1.64 13.53
N ALA A 120 2.55 -0.75 12.92
CA ALA A 120 2.35 0.61 13.44
C ALA A 120 1.69 0.61 14.82
N GLN A 121 0.63 -0.19 15.01
CA GLN A 121 -0.06 -0.36 16.30
C GLN A 121 0.88 -0.86 17.39
N LEU A 122 1.83 -1.75 17.06
CA LEU A 122 2.82 -2.30 17.99
C LEU A 122 4.04 -1.39 18.19
N GLY A 123 4.09 -0.24 17.50
CA GLY A 123 5.14 0.76 17.63
C GLY A 123 6.43 0.42 16.87
N GLN A 124 6.40 -0.50 15.90
CA GLN A 124 7.55 -0.81 15.06
C GLN A 124 7.90 0.33 14.10
N HIS A 125 6.90 1.04 13.61
CA HIS A 125 7.04 2.26 12.82
C HIS A 125 5.93 3.27 13.12
N ALA A 126 6.11 4.50 12.64
CA ALA A 126 5.15 5.60 12.77
C ALA A 126 4.66 6.10 11.39
N LYS A 127 4.74 5.23 10.37
CA LYS A 127 4.39 5.57 8.99
C LYS A 127 2.88 5.51 8.79
N PRO A 128 2.28 6.44 7.97
CA PRO A 128 0.86 6.41 7.63
C PRO A 128 0.47 5.14 6.87
N CYS A 129 -0.69 4.59 7.19
CA CYS A 129 -1.36 3.52 6.46
C CYS A 129 -2.69 4.06 5.92
N ALA A 130 -2.95 3.91 4.64
CA ALA A 130 -4.07 4.54 3.98
C ALA A 130 -4.83 3.60 3.03
N LEU A 131 -6.15 3.76 2.99
CA LEU A 131 -7.05 3.17 2.00
C LEU A 131 -7.45 4.25 0.98
N LEU A 132 -7.24 3.99 -0.29
CA LEU A 132 -7.87 4.76 -1.36
C LEU A 132 -9.20 4.08 -1.72
N ASN A 133 -10.29 4.62 -1.17
CA ASN A 133 -11.63 4.03 -1.19
C ASN A 133 -12.38 4.38 -2.48
N ILE A 134 -11.94 3.84 -3.60
CA ILE A 134 -12.55 4.09 -4.90
C ILE A 134 -13.93 3.45 -4.98
N ASN A 135 -14.92 4.25 -5.34
CA ASN A 135 -16.30 3.82 -5.51
C ASN A 135 -16.90 3.07 -4.29
N GLY A 136 -16.47 3.45 -3.07
CA GLY A 136 -16.96 2.81 -1.84
C GLY A 136 -16.48 1.37 -1.63
N PHE A 137 -15.42 0.94 -2.33
CA PHE A 137 -14.93 -0.44 -2.25
C PHE A 137 -14.64 -0.89 -0.82
N TYR A 138 -14.14 0.01 0.02
CA TYR A 138 -13.77 -0.26 1.40
C TYR A 138 -14.83 0.16 2.44
N ASP A 139 -16.04 0.59 2.04
CA ASP A 139 -17.09 1.00 2.98
C ASP A 139 -17.48 -0.13 3.93
N GLY A 140 -17.64 -1.35 3.39
CA GLY A 140 -17.95 -2.52 4.21
C GLY A 140 -16.84 -2.88 5.21
N LEU A 141 -15.57 -2.72 4.80
CA LEU A 141 -14.43 -2.92 5.68
C LEU A 141 -14.37 -1.86 6.79
N SER A 142 -14.57 -0.59 6.44
CA SER A 142 -14.62 0.52 7.40
C SER A 142 -15.71 0.30 8.44
N THR A 143 -16.91 -0.05 8.00
CA THR A 143 -18.04 -0.40 8.89
C THR A 143 -17.70 -1.56 9.82
N PHE A 144 -17.06 -2.62 9.31
CA PHE A 144 -16.63 -3.75 10.12
C PHE A 144 -15.58 -3.34 11.15
N LEU A 145 -14.59 -2.53 10.77
CA LEU A 145 -13.57 -2.05 11.70
C LEU A 145 -14.15 -1.17 12.82
N ASP A 146 -15.14 -0.34 12.50
CA ASP A 146 -15.86 0.46 13.50
C ASP A 146 -16.66 -0.44 14.46
N HIS A 147 -17.24 -1.54 13.96
CA HIS A 147 -17.86 -2.56 14.81
C HIS A 147 -16.82 -3.25 15.71
N VAL A 148 -15.63 -3.56 15.23
CA VAL A 148 -14.53 -4.15 16.02
C VAL A 148 -14.13 -3.20 17.17
N VAL A 149 -14.18 -1.88 16.94
CA VAL A 149 -13.97 -0.88 18.00
C VAL A 149 -15.13 -0.91 19.01
N ALA A 150 -16.37 -0.92 18.55
CA ALA A 150 -17.54 -0.96 19.41
C ALA A 150 -17.59 -2.20 20.31
N GLU A 151 -17.13 -3.35 19.81
CA GLU A 151 -17.01 -4.60 20.56
C GLU A 151 -15.75 -4.67 21.46
N GLY A 152 -14.88 -3.63 21.41
CA GLY A 152 -13.71 -3.52 22.28
C GLY A 152 -12.48 -4.33 21.85
N PHE A 153 -12.46 -4.91 20.65
CA PHE A 153 -11.31 -5.66 20.13
C PHE A 153 -10.25 -4.75 19.47
N LEU A 154 -10.62 -3.52 19.10
CA LEU A 154 -9.72 -2.51 18.56
C LEU A 154 -9.89 -1.21 19.34
N LYS A 155 -8.80 -0.57 19.73
CA LYS A 155 -8.87 0.76 20.35
C LYS A 155 -9.15 1.83 19.29
N GLN A 156 -9.97 2.83 19.63
CA GLN A 156 -10.24 3.95 18.71
C GLN A 156 -8.94 4.60 18.19
N ALA A 157 -7.98 4.87 19.07
CA ALA A 157 -6.69 5.45 18.66
C ALA A 157 -5.93 4.61 17.61
N HIS A 158 -6.09 3.29 17.62
CA HIS A 158 -5.49 2.43 16.59
C HIS A 158 -6.32 2.41 15.29
N ARG A 159 -7.66 2.48 15.41
CA ARG A 159 -8.55 2.66 14.24
C ARG A 159 -8.25 3.97 13.51
N ASP A 160 -8.01 5.04 14.25
CA ASP A 160 -7.71 6.37 13.71
C ASP A 160 -6.34 6.45 13.01
N MET A 161 -5.46 5.46 13.19
CA MET A 161 -4.21 5.35 12.43
C MET A 161 -4.44 5.01 10.95
N LEU A 162 -5.59 4.44 10.60
CA LEU A 162 -5.93 4.09 9.23
C LEU A 162 -6.68 5.25 8.54
N ILE A 163 -5.99 5.90 7.63
CA ILE A 163 -6.53 6.95 6.77
C ILE A 163 -7.47 6.31 5.73
N VAL A 164 -8.62 6.91 5.49
CA VAL A 164 -9.57 6.46 4.43
C VAL A 164 -10.00 7.67 3.62
N GLU A 165 -9.62 7.71 2.35
CA GLU A 165 -9.94 8.82 1.43
C GLU A 165 -10.44 8.28 0.09
N ASN A 166 -11.30 9.04 -0.57
CA ASN A 166 -11.94 8.66 -1.83
C ASN A 166 -11.23 9.23 -3.08
N ASP A 167 -10.28 10.14 -2.87
CA ASP A 167 -9.52 10.82 -3.93
C ASP A 167 -8.02 10.83 -3.63
N VAL A 168 -7.21 10.74 -4.69
CA VAL A 168 -5.74 10.68 -4.57
C VAL A 168 -5.18 11.95 -3.94
N THR A 169 -5.71 13.12 -4.27
CA THR A 169 -5.17 14.40 -3.79
C THR A 169 -5.42 14.57 -2.29
N THR A 170 -6.63 14.25 -1.83
CA THR A 170 -6.96 14.28 -0.40
C THR A 170 -6.19 13.23 0.37
N LEU A 171 -5.99 12.05 -0.22
CA LEU A 171 -5.18 10.98 0.37
C LEU A 171 -3.73 11.42 0.60
N LEU A 172 -3.09 12.01 -0.41
CA LEU A 172 -1.70 12.48 -0.27
C LEU A 172 -1.58 13.59 0.75
N ALA A 173 -2.51 14.54 0.76
CA ALA A 173 -2.55 15.59 1.78
C ALA A 173 -2.70 15.02 3.20
N ALA A 174 -3.55 14.00 3.38
CA ALA A 174 -3.71 13.32 4.67
C ALA A 174 -2.44 12.56 5.08
N ILE A 175 -1.75 11.90 4.14
CA ILE A 175 -0.47 11.21 4.38
C ILE A 175 0.62 12.21 4.79
N GLU A 176 0.75 13.34 4.10
CA GLU A 176 1.75 14.37 4.41
C GLU A 176 1.55 15.01 5.78
N ASN A 177 0.29 15.19 6.19
CA ASN A 177 -0.07 15.78 7.49
C ASN A 177 -0.23 14.74 8.61
N TYR A 178 0.02 13.46 8.33
CA TYR A 178 -0.18 12.38 9.31
C TYR A 178 0.74 12.53 10.52
N GLN A 179 0.15 12.44 11.70
CA GLN A 179 0.86 12.37 12.97
C GLN A 179 0.49 11.08 13.68
N ALA A 180 1.46 10.20 13.83
CA ALA A 180 1.24 8.94 14.52
C ALA A 180 0.84 9.20 16.00
N PRO A 181 -0.21 8.55 16.51
CA PRO A 181 -0.54 8.63 17.93
C PRO A 181 0.60 8.02 18.75
N PRO A 182 0.79 8.49 20.01
CA PRO A 182 1.78 7.90 20.89
C PRO A 182 1.39 6.46 21.21
N VAL A 183 2.22 5.51 20.81
CA VAL A 183 2.04 4.08 21.10
C VAL A 183 3.20 3.55 21.93
N THR A 184 2.90 2.63 22.86
CA THR A 184 3.93 1.92 23.60
C THR A 184 4.62 0.94 22.65
N LYS A 185 5.95 0.99 22.57
CA LYS A 185 6.73 0.04 21.77
C LYS A 185 6.70 -1.35 22.42
N TRP A 186 5.92 -2.25 21.86
CA TRP A 186 5.81 -3.64 22.35
C TRP A 186 6.79 -4.58 21.65
N ILE A 187 7.16 -4.27 20.41
CA ILE A 187 8.08 -5.09 19.62
C ILE A 187 9.24 -4.24 19.10
N LYS A 188 10.39 -4.89 18.94
CA LYS A 188 11.55 -4.35 18.23
C LYS A 188 11.65 -5.00 16.87
N ARG A 189 12.38 -4.34 15.93
CA ARG A 189 12.60 -4.81 14.55
C ARG A 189 13.20 -6.24 14.48
N GLU A 190 13.93 -6.64 15.49
CA GLU A 190 14.54 -7.98 15.63
C GLU A 190 13.55 -9.10 15.98
N HIS A 191 12.29 -8.75 16.25
CA HIS A 191 11.23 -9.70 16.63
C HIS A 191 10.27 -10.02 15.47
N THR A 192 10.55 -9.56 14.24
CA THR A 192 9.68 -9.75 13.05
C THR A 192 10.41 -10.47 11.92
#